data_8f075dd2c9fb88f3b216e0a5fecd05bb
#
_entry.id   8f075dd2c9fb88f3b216e0a5fecd05bb
#
_cell.length_a   1.000
_cell.length_b   1.000
_cell.length_c   1.000
_cell.angle_alpha   90.00
_cell.angle_beta   90.00
_cell.angle_gamma   90.00
#
_symmetry.space_group_name_H-M   'P 1'
#
loop_
_entity.id
_entity.type
_entity.pdbx_description
1 polymer ?
#
loop_
_entity_poly.entity_id
_entity_poly.type
_entity_poly.pdbx_seq_one_letter_code
_entity_poly.pdbx_strand_id
1 'polypeptide(L)'
;EELLDENANEKGCGSIVVIENVFHYKQVIPLQMGDNIIGRYMKGSKANTPIETNDPSIDICHCVINVSHDKRGGLKYTLKDGPSFTGTFVDNEILGDKERRIIEDGTLFTIGATSIILRSADNQ
;
A
#
# COMPACT_ATOMS: atom_id res chain seq x y z
N GLU A 1 -6.02 -25.51 13.36
CA GLU A 1 -5.94 -25.20 13.02
C GLU A 1 -5.46 -24.50 12.78
N GLU A 2 -5.08 -24.46 12.99
CA GLU A 2 -4.68 -23.86 12.53
C GLU A 2 -5.02 -23.19 11.87
N LEU A 3 -5.33 -23.15 11.79
CA LEU A 3 -5.85 -22.37 11.15
C LEU A 3 -6.43 -21.35 11.61
N LEU A 4 -6.64 -21.27 12.68
CA LEU A 4 -7.17 -20.41 13.30
C LEU A 4 -6.43 -19.33 13.63
N ASP A 5 -5.44 -19.50 14.15
CA ASP A 5 -4.67 -18.53 14.53
C ASP A 5 -4.53 -17.72 13.51
N GLU A 6 -4.58 -18.21 12.56
CA GLU A 6 -4.54 -17.47 11.52
C GLU A 6 -5.53 -16.48 11.55
N ASN A 7 -6.56 -16.66 12.15
CA ASN A 7 -7.53 -15.70 12.23
C ASN A 7 -7.05 -14.46 12.68
N ALA A 8 -6.40 -14.45 13.73
CA ALA A 8 -5.90 -13.26 14.31
C ALA A 8 -5.04 -12.64 13.33
N ASN A 9 -4.33 -13.40 12.61
CA ASN A 9 -3.47 -12.83 11.72
C ASN A 9 -4.15 -12.31 10.58
N GLU A 10 -5.26 -12.80 10.29
CA GLU A 10 -5.92 -12.36 9.19
C GLU A 10 -6.52 -11.07 9.33
N LYS A 11 -6.80 -10.66 10.51
CA LYS A 11 -7.30 -9.36 10.69
C LYS A 11 -6.17 -8.52 10.42
N GLY A 12 -5.06 -9.04 10.76
CA GLY A 12 -3.81 -8.59 10.35
C GLY A 12 -3.54 -7.15 10.38
N CYS A 13 -3.05 -6.68 9.31
CA CYS A 13 -2.45 -5.36 9.26
C CYS A 13 -3.17 -4.43 8.29
N GLY A 14 -4.39 -4.76 7.94
CA GLY A 14 -5.14 -3.93 6.99
C GLY A 14 -4.84 -4.30 5.56
N SER A 15 -5.29 -3.47 4.65
CA SER A 15 -5.15 -3.76 3.23
C SER A 15 -5.15 -2.48 2.43
N ILE A 16 -4.83 -2.59 1.15
CA ILE A 16 -5.01 -1.48 0.21
C ILE A 16 -6.02 -1.93 -0.83
N VAL A 17 -6.86 -0.98 -1.26
CA VAL A 17 -7.83 -1.22 -2.31
C VAL A 17 -7.34 -0.47 -3.53
N VAL A 18 -6.98 -1.21 -4.57
CA VAL A 18 -6.52 -0.62 -5.82
C VAL A 18 -7.76 -0.44 -6.68
N ILE A 19 -8.06 0.80 -7.02
CA ILE A 19 -9.28 1.12 -7.73
C ILE A 19 -9.14 0.76 -9.21
N GLU A 20 -10.16 0.16 -9.78
CA GLU A 20 -10.10 -0.25 -11.17
C GLU A 20 -9.97 0.95 -12.10
N ASN A 21 -9.32 0.75 -13.20
CA ASN A 21 -9.21 1.77 -14.23
C ASN A 21 -8.99 1.05 -15.57
N VAL A 22 -8.55 1.77 -16.59
CA VAL A 22 -8.38 1.17 -17.91
C VAL A 22 -7.25 0.14 -17.97
N PHE A 23 -6.40 0.10 -16.93
CA PHE A 23 -5.24 -0.78 -16.94
C PHE A 23 -5.42 -2.05 -16.12
N HIS A 24 -6.45 -2.13 -15.26
CA HIS A 24 -6.63 -3.28 -14.38
C HIS A 24 -7.98 -3.30 -13.69
N TYR A 25 -8.34 -4.45 -13.18
CA TYR A 25 -9.54 -4.59 -12.36
C TYR A 25 -9.22 -4.19 -10.92
N LYS A 26 -10.24 -3.98 -10.11
CA LYS A 26 -10.08 -3.69 -8.69
C LYS A 26 -9.34 -4.83 -8.00
N GLN A 27 -8.44 -4.49 -7.11
CA GLN A 27 -7.71 -5.47 -6.32
C GLN A 27 -7.72 -5.06 -4.86
N VAL A 28 -7.78 -6.02 -3.96
CA VAL A 28 -7.65 -5.77 -2.54
C VAL A 28 -6.44 -6.58 -2.09
N ILE A 29 -5.42 -5.91 -1.62
CA ILE A 29 -4.15 -6.57 -1.30
C ILE A 29 -3.86 -6.39 0.18
N PRO A 30 -3.69 -7.47 0.93
CA PRO A 30 -3.42 -7.34 2.37
C PRO A 30 -2.02 -6.83 2.63
N LEU A 31 -1.87 -6.11 3.73
CA LEU A 31 -0.57 -5.59 4.16
C LEU A 31 -0.01 -6.47 5.26
N GLN A 32 1.29 -6.33 5.49
CA GLN A 32 1.97 -7.06 6.56
C GLN A 32 2.68 -6.07 7.43
N MET A 33 3.09 -6.48 8.60
CA MET A 33 3.92 -5.64 9.46
C MET A 33 5.23 -5.35 8.74
N GLY A 34 5.76 -4.19 8.96
CA GLY A 34 7.00 -3.78 8.32
C GLY A 34 6.74 -3.13 6.97
N ASP A 35 7.71 -3.21 6.11
CA ASP A 35 7.63 -2.53 4.82
C ASP A 35 6.86 -3.34 3.78
N ASN A 36 5.91 -2.66 3.16
CA ASN A 36 5.15 -3.23 2.05
C ASN A 36 5.52 -2.43 0.82
N ILE A 37 6.31 -3.05 -0.06
CA ILE A 37 6.78 -2.39 -1.26
C ILE A 37 5.75 -2.60 -2.36
N ILE A 38 5.12 -1.50 -2.76
CA ILE A 38 4.01 -1.51 -3.70
C ILE A 38 4.52 -1.12 -5.08
N GLY A 39 4.16 -1.86 -6.07
CA GLY A 39 4.54 -1.53 -7.43
C GLY A 39 3.89 -2.44 -8.44
N ARG A 40 4.20 -2.23 -9.71
CA ARG A 40 3.65 -3.01 -10.79
C ARG A 40 4.26 -4.41 -10.75
N TYR A 41 3.42 -5.42 -10.80
CA TYR A 41 3.92 -6.80 -10.71
C TYR A 41 4.94 -7.08 -11.80
N MET A 42 6.04 -7.67 -11.42
CA MET A 42 7.01 -8.19 -12.36
C MET A 42 7.66 -9.39 -11.69
N LYS A 43 7.73 -10.49 -12.42
CA LYS A 43 8.30 -11.73 -11.87
C LYS A 43 9.72 -11.47 -11.41
N GLY A 44 10.00 -11.89 -10.20
CA GLY A 44 11.36 -11.76 -9.65
C GLY A 44 11.63 -10.42 -8.97
N SER A 45 10.66 -9.50 -8.93
CA SER A 45 10.89 -8.21 -8.32
C SER A 45 10.88 -8.31 -6.79
N LYS A 46 11.36 -7.27 -6.12
CA LYS A 46 11.38 -7.23 -4.67
C LYS A 46 10.07 -6.70 -4.09
N ALA A 47 9.14 -6.29 -4.92
CA ALA A 47 7.87 -5.78 -4.42
C ALA A 47 7.09 -6.91 -3.78
N ASN A 48 6.79 -6.78 -2.49
CA ASN A 48 6.03 -7.81 -1.79
C ASN A 48 4.55 -7.49 -1.75
N THR A 49 4.15 -6.36 -2.32
CA THR A 49 2.75 -5.97 -2.43
C THR A 49 2.51 -5.55 -3.87
N PRO A 50 2.60 -6.48 -4.80
CA PRO A 50 2.53 -6.13 -6.21
C PRO A 50 1.11 -5.93 -6.70
N ILE A 51 0.94 -5.01 -7.64
CA ILE A 51 -0.34 -4.74 -8.28
C ILE A 51 -0.29 -5.33 -9.68
N GLU A 52 -1.30 -6.12 -10.03
CA GLU A 52 -1.36 -6.66 -11.38
C GLU A 52 -2.01 -5.63 -12.27
N THR A 53 -1.21 -4.97 -13.06
CA THR A 53 -1.66 -3.86 -13.86
C THR A 53 -0.81 -3.72 -15.12
N ASN A 54 -1.38 -3.10 -16.13
CA ASN A 54 -0.65 -2.77 -17.36
C ASN A 54 -0.28 -1.28 -17.37
N ASP A 55 -0.45 -0.58 -16.25
CA ASP A 55 -0.14 0.85 -16.17
C ASP A 55 1.36 1.05 -16.20
N PRO A 56 1.91 1.60 -17.30
CA PRO A 56 3.35 1.73 -17.40
C PRO A 56 3.91 2.86 -16.53
N SER A 57 3.04 3.69 -15.97
CA SER A 57 3.50 4.79 -15.12
C SER A 57 3.70 4.35 -13.68
N ILE A 58 3.40 3.11 -13.35
CA ILE A 58 3.68 2.58 -12.02
C ILE A 58 5.01 1.83 -12.09
N ASP A 59 5.96 2.25 -11.27
CA ASP A 59 7.24 1.56 -11.21
C ASP A 59 7.11 0.22 -10.50
N ILE A 60 8.05 -0.65 -10.72
CA ILE A 60 8.05 -1.98 -10.10
C ILE A 60 8.15 -1.87 -8.58
N CYS A 61 8.92 -0.90 -8.08
CA CYS A 61 8.98 -0.59 -6.65
C CYS A 61 8.66 0.89 -6.52
N HIS A 62 7.37 1.22 -6.49
CA HIS A 62 6.92 2.62 -6.61
C HIS A 62 6.86 3.36 -5.29
N CYS A 63 6.27 2.75 -4.29
CA CYS A 63 6.14 3.37 -2.99
C CYS A 63 6.14 2.30 -1.91
N VAL A 64 6.23 2.73 -0.66
CA VAL A 64 6.31 1.80 0.46
C VAL A 64 5.35 2.25 1.55
N ILE A 65 4.56 1.31 2.07
CA ILE A 65 3.79 1.56 3.27
C ILE A 65 4.42 0.74 4.39
N ASN A 66 4.87 1.42 5.43
CA ASN A 66 5.40 0.75 6.61
C ASN A 66 4.29 0.64 7.63
N VAL A 67 4.04 -0.56 8.11
CA VAL A 67 3.03 -0.82 9.13
C VAL A 67 3.76 -1.11 10.43
N SER A 68 3.48 -0.32 11.45
CA SER A 68 4.12 -0.51 12.76
C SER A 68 3.08 -0.30 13.86
N HIS A 69 3.44 -0.59 15.09
CA HIS A 69 2.55 -0.35 16.21
C HIS A 69 2.73 1.09 16.69
N ASP A 70 1.62 1.73 17.05
CA ASP A 70 1.71 3.06 17.62
C ASP A 70 1.84 2.92 19.15
N LYS A 71 1.87 4.03 19.87
CA LYS A 71 2.08 4.00 21.30
C LYS A 71 0.95 3.36 22.07
N ARG A 72 -0.20 3.25 21.48
CA ARG A 72 -1.36 2.66 22.16
C ARG A 72 -1.59 1.22 21.78
N GLY A 73 -0.68 0.64 21.01
CA GLY A 73 -0.84 -0.74 20.57
C GLY A 73 -1.63 -0.89 19.28
N GLY A 74 -2.15 0.19 18.72
CA GLY A 74 -2.83 0.12 17.43
C GLY A 74 -1.81 0.11 16.32
N LEU A 75 -2.29 0.29 15.09
CA LEU A 75 -1.40 0.26 13.94
C LEU A 75 -1.20 1.65 13.36
N LYS A 76 0.01 1.89 12.92
CA LYS A 76 0.39 3.13 12.28
C LYS A 76 0.87 2.83 10.89
N TYR A 77 0.38 3.59 9.92
CA TYR A 77 0.72 3.40 8.51
C TYR A 77 1.49 4.62 8.01
N THR A 78 2.65 4.40 7.45
CA THR A 78 3.50 5.48 6.97
C THR A 78 3.83 5.23 5.51
N LEU A 79 3.52 6.20 4.66
CA LEU A 79 3.73 6.09 3.22
C LEU A 79 4.92 6.93 2.79
N LYS A 80 5.74 6.37 1.92
CA LYS A 80 6.83 7.13 1.30
C LYS A 80 6.99 6.71 -0.14
N ASP A 81 7.55 7.62 -0.96
CA ASP A 81 7.85 7.32 -2.35
C ASP A 81 9.07 6.41 -2.41
N GLY A 82 9.20 5.63 -3.45
CA GLY A 82 10.13 4.54 -3.51
C GLY A 82 11.61 4.74 -3.64
N PRO A 83 12.21 5.69 -4.34
CA PRO A 83 11.76 6.75 -5.23
C PRO A 83 11.19 6.22 -6.55
N SER A 84 10.18 6.88 -7.01
CA SER A 84 9.53 6.49 -8.25
C SER A 84 9.77 7.54 -9.33
N PHE A 85 9.47 7.14 -10.56
CA PHE A 85 9.64 8.06 -11.68
C PHE A 85 8.54 9.13 -11.70
N THR A 86 7.30 8.75 -11.46
CA THR A 86 6.18 9.69 -11.55
C THR A 86 5.73 10.25 -10.22
N GLY A 87 6.24 9.74 -9.10
CA GLY A 87 5.89 10.25 -7.77
C GLY A 87 4.72 9.55 -7.13
N THR A 88 4.53 9.82 -5.85
CA THR A 88 3.42 9.30 -5.06
C THR A 88 2.68 10.52 -4.51
N PHE A 89 1.36 10.56 -4.71
CA PHE A 89 0.56 11.73 -4.34
C PHE A 89 -0.46 11.38 -3.27
N VAL A 90 -0.58 12.23 -2.25
CA VAL A 90 -1.60 12.07 -1.22
C VAL A 90 -2.41 13.35 -1.25
N ASP A 91 -3.72 13.26 -1.47
CA ASP A 91 -4.59 14.43 -1.54
C ASP A 91 -4.05 15.45 -2.55
N ASN A 92 -3.61 14.95 -3.67
CA ASN A 92 -3.10 15.79 -4.76
C ASN A 92 -1.78 16.50 -4.44
N GLU A 93 -1.12 16.11 -3.36
CA GLU A 93 0.18 16.66 -3.04
C GLU A 93 1.24 15.60 -3.23
N ILE A 94 2.27 15.90 -3.98
CA ILE A 94 3.34 14.92 -4.20
C ILE A 94 4.18 14.80 -2.93
N LEU A 95 4.53 13.59 -2.58
CA LEU A 95 5.40 13.37 -1.43
C LEU A 95 6.82 13.83 -1.78
N GLY A 96 7.47 14.46 -0.84
CA GLY A 96 8.83 14.89 -1.04
C GLY A 96 9.81 13.73 -1.05
N ASP A 97 11.03 14.02 -1.48
CA ASP A 97 12.09 13.05 -1.50
C ASP A 97 12.39 12.65 -0.07
N LYS A 98 12.21 11.54 0.38
CA LYS A 98 12.42 11.07 1.74
C LYS A 98 11.32 11.47 2.72
N GLU A 99 10.25 12.08 2.24
CA GLU A 99 9.13 12.40 3.13
C GLU A 99 8.43 11.11 3.55
N ARG A 100 8.05 11.02 4.82
CA ARG A 100 7.26 9.92 5.32
C ARG A 100 5.96 10.51 5.83
N ARG A 101 4.86 10.14 5.19
CA ARG A 101 3.55 10.69 5.52
C ARG A 101 2.73 9.65 6.28
N ILE A 102 2.24 9.98 7.47
CA ILE A 102 1.37 9.08 8.20
C ILE A 102 0.00 9.16 7.55
N ILE A 103 -0.57 8.02 7.21
CA ILE A 103 -1.87 7.95 6.56
C ILE A 103 -2.81 7.10 7.42
N GLU A 104 -4.10 7.26 7.21
CA GLU A 104 -5.09 6.59 8.03
C GLU A 104 -6.17 5.94 7.19
N ASP A 105 -7.09 5.27 7.84
CA ASP A 105 -8.16 4.57 7.14
C ASP A 105 -8.87 5.52 6.20
N GLY A 106 -9.04 5.10 4.98
CA GLY A 106 -9.74 5.91 3.97
C GLY A 106 -8.85 6.87 3.20
N THR A 107 -7.58 6.99 3.56
CA THR A 107 -6.69 7.88 2.81
C THR A 107 -6.55 7.38 1.39
N LEU A 108 -6.72 8.29 0.43
CA LEU A 108 -6.53 7.96 -0.98
C LEU A 108 -5.19 8.51 -1.43
N PHE A 109 -4.39 7.67 -2.04
CA PHE A 109 -3.14 8.13 -2.63
C PHE A 109 -3.05 7.62 -4.06
N THR A 110 -2.22 8.24 -4.87
CA THR A 110 -2.14 7.96 -6.30
C THR A 110 -0.71 7.67 -6.71
N ILE A 111 -0.53 6.61 -7.48
CA ILE A 111 0.75 6.27 -8.08
C ILE A 111 0.49 6.04 -9.56
N GLY A 112 1.25 6.72 -10.41
CA GLY A 112 0.97 6.67 -11.83
C GLY A 112 -0.46 7.13 -12.11
N ALA A 113 -1.20 6.37 -12.83
CA ALA A 113 -2.59 6.69 -13.15
C ALA A 113 -3.56 5.93 -12.24
N THR A 114 -3.07 5.39 -11.12
CA THR A 114 -3.85 4.48 -10.30
C THR A 114 -4.10 5.06 -8.91
N SER A 115 -5.34 5.00 -8.47
CA SER A 115 -5.73 5.47 -7.13
C SER A 115 -5.87 4.28 -6.19
N ILE A 116 -5.39 4.45 -4.98
CA ILE A 116 -5.36 3.38 -3.97
C ILE A 116 -5.89 3.95 -2.66
N ILE A 117 -6.69 3.16 -1.96
CA ILE A 117 -7.25 3.57 -0.68
C ILE A 117 -6.73 2.65 0.41
N LEU A 118 -6.29 3.23 1.52
CA LEU A 118 -5.86 2.46 2.67
C LEU A 118 -7.07 2.03 3.50
N ARG A 119 -7.11 0.76 3.86
CA ARG A 119 -8.14 0.25 4.78
C ARG A 119 -7.40 -0.27 6.00
N SER A 120 -7.52 0.47 7.09
CA SER A 120 -6.83 0.12 8.33
C SER A 120 -7.49 -1.07 9.01
N ALA A 121 -6.69 -1.93 9.60
CA ALA A 121 -7.22 -3.04 10.36
C ALA A 121 -7.95 -2.56 11.62
N ASP A 122 -7.53 -1.42 12.16
CA ASP A 122 -8.12 -0.90 13.38
C ASP A 122 -9.55 -0.41 13.17
N ASN A 123 -9.96 -0.27 11.95
CA ASN A 123 -11.27 0.26 11.65
C ASN A 123 -12.17 -0.76 11.01
N GLN A 124 -11.94 -2.01 11.26
CA GLN A 124 -12.73 -3.09 10.65
C GLN A 124 -13.98 -3.39 11.40
#